data_a7f4238644feb3482cd0895ef912fb74
#
_entry.id   a7f4238644feb3482cd0895ef912fb74
#
_cell.length_a   1.000
_cell.length_b   1.000
_cell.length_c   1.000
_cell.angle_alpha   90.00
_cell.angle_beta   90.00
_cell.angle_gamma   90.00
#
_symmetry.space_group_name_H-M   'P 1'
#
loop_
_entity.id
_entity.type
_entity.pdbx_description
1 polymer ?
#
loop_
_entity_poly.entity_id
_entity_poly.type
_entity_poly.pdbx_seq_one_letter_code
_entity_poly.pdbx_strand_id
1 'polypeptide(L)'
;MNGPFYIGATGLEAQQRALEVVANNIANINTPGFKRAEVRFSELVGGQAPASADGAGDGAPAAQLFAGVSSAAVQRNLAQGDIKQTGNALDVAIDGDGFIELVGPDGQSLLWRGGTLAVNREGLLTGAAGLALKDGITVPTGATALALARDGTVSATLSGETQPSEIGHIALVRPREVSSLIPVEGGLFRVDGPDALLSAQAGEEGAGTLVQGALEQSNVQLTDEMVALMVMQRAYAANAQLVQAGDQLMAIANGLKR
;
A
#
# COMPACT_ATOMS: atom_id res chain seq x y z
N MET A 1 -29.33 -21.05 16.01
CA MET A 1 -29.59 -19.74 16.65
C MET A 1 -28.33 -18.89 16.91
N ASN A 2 -27.22 -19.16 16.22
CA ASN A 2 -25.96 -18.43 16.44
C ASN A 2 -25.70 -17.31 15.41
N GLY A 3 -26.66 -17.06 14.50
CA GLY A 3 -26.49 -16.09 13.41
C GLY A 3 -26.13 -14.67 13.85
N PRO A 4 -26.90 -14.04 14.78
CA PRO A 4 -26.62 -12.67 15.22
C PRO A 4 -25.26 -12.51 15.90
N PHE A 5 -24.82 -13.53 16.67
CA PHE A 5 -23.49 -13.52 17.29
C PHE A 5 -22.37 -13.61 16.26
N TYR A 6 -22.53 -14.49 15.29
CA TYR A 6 -21.54 -14.66 14.23
C TYR A 6 -21.40 -13.38 13.39
N ILE A 7 -22.54 -12.78 13.01
CA ILE A 7 -22.57 -11.51 12.29
C ILE A 7 -21.93 -10.39 13.12
N GLY A 8 -22.26 -10.31 14.42
CA GLY A 8 -21.65 -9.34 15.32
C GLY A 8 -20.16 -9.54 15.49
N ALA A 9 -19.70 -10.79 15.65
CA ALA A 9 -18.28 -11.10 15.80
C ALA A 9 -17.48 -10.79 14.53
N THR A 10 -17.96 -11.19 13.35
CA THR A 10 -17.31 -10.86 12.08
C THR A 10 -17.30 -9.35 11.82
N GLY A 11 -18.36 -8.64 12.21
CA GLY A 11 -18.42 -7.18 12.15
C GLY A 11 -17.40 -6.52 13.06
N LEU A 12 -17.21 -7.00 14.30
CA LEU A 12 -16.20 -6.50 15.23
C LEU A 12 -14.78 -6.73 14.70
N GLU A 13 -14.49 -7.93 14.19
CA GLU A 13 -13.18 -8.24 13.61
C GLU A 13 -12.87 -7.35 12.39
N ALA A 14 -13.84 -7.16 11.52
CA ALA A 14 -13.70 -6.30 10.36
C ALA A 14 -13.45 -4.82 10.76
N GLN A 15 -14.15 -4.32 11.78
CA GLN A 15 -13.96 -2.97 12.31
C GLN A 15 -12.61 -2.81 13.01
N GLN A 16 -12.13 -3.84 13.72
CA GLN A 16 -10.82 -3.82 14.33
C GLN A 16 -9.72 -3.67 13.28
N ARG A 17 -9.77 -4.46 12.21
CA ARG A 17 -8.82 -4.33 11.09
C ARG A 17 -8.87 -2.95 10.44
N ALA A 18 -10.06 -2.37 10.29
CA ALA A 18 -10.19 -1.03 9.76
C ALA A 18 -9.55 0.02 10.69
N LEU A 19 -9.71 -0.11 12.01
CA LEU A 19 -9.04 0.75 13.00
C LEU A 19 -7.52 0.62 12.92
N GLU A 20 -6.99 -0.58 12.77
CA GLU A 20 -5.54 -0.84 12.61
C GLU A 20 -4.98 -0.15 11.36
N VAL A 21 -5.72 -0.21 10.24
CA VAL A 21 -5.32 0.45 8.99
C VAL A 21 -5.34 1.97 9.12
N VAL A 22 -6.38 2.55 9.72
CA VAL A 22 -6.47 4.00 9.98
C VAL A 22 -5.35 4.45 10.92
N ALA A 23 -5.07 3.69 11.98
CA ALA A 23 -3.97 3.99 12.90
C ALA A 23 -2.61 3.94 12.19
N ASN A 24 -2.40 2.96 11.30
CA ASN A 24 -1.19 2.86 10.48
C ASN A 24 -1.06 4.06 9.51
N ASN A 25 -2.14 4.50 8.87
CA ASN A 25 -2.13 5.68 8.02
C ASN A 25 -1.73 6.93 8.81
N ILE A 26 -2.32 7.15 9.98
CA ILE A 26 -2.01 8.29 10.84
C ILE A 26 -0.54 8.25 11.29
N ALA A 27 -0.03 7.09 11.69
CA ALA A 27 1.36 6.93 12.10
C ALA A 27 2.36 7.29 11.00
N ASN A 28 1.99 7.03 9.73
CA ASN A 28 2.85 7.23 8.56
C ASN A 28 2.54 8.49 7.76
N ILE A 29 1.80 9.44 8.31
CA ILE A 29 1.46 10.70 7.61
C ILE A 29 2.69 11.52 7.22
N ASN A 30 3.76 11.45 8.03
CA ASN A 30 5.02 12.14 7.78
C ASN A 30 6.08 11.26 7.11
N THR A 31 5.75 10.02 6.73
CA THR A 31 6.68 9.12 6.06
C THR A 31 6.69 9.40 4.57
N PRO A 32 7.82 9.82 3.98
CA PRO A 32 7.92 10.09 2.55
C PRO A 32 7.56 8.86 1.72
N GLY A 33 6.82 9.07 0.64
CA GLY A 33 6.40 8.01 -0.28
C GLY A 33 5.37 7.03 0.27
N PHE A 34 4.88 7.22 1.51
CA PHE A 34 3.85 6.36 2.06
C PHE A 34 2.53 6.52 1.31
N LYS A 35 1.90 5.40 1.03
CA LYS A 35 0.60 5.34 0.34
C LYS A 35 -0.49 4.89 1.30
N ARG A 36 -1.55 5.69 1.38
CA ARG A 36 -2.74 5.44 2.19
C ARG A 36 -3.29 4.04 1.93
N ALA A 37 -3.55 3.30 3.00
CA ALA A 37 -4.19 1.99 2.94
C ALA A 37 -5.69 2.12 3.23
N GLU A 38 -6.50 1.34 2.54
CA GLU A 38 -7.95 1.27 2.72
C GLU A 38 -8.38 -0.19 2.87
N VAL A 39 -9.33 -0.41 3.79
CA VAL A 39 -9.96 -1.73 3.95
C VAL A 39 -11.22 -1.78 3.08
N ARG A 40 -11.31 -2.77 2.21
CA ARG A 40 -12.55 -3.07 1.50
C ARG A 40 -13.30 -4.16 2.25
N PHE A 41 -14.56 -3.87 2.51
CA PHE A 41 -15.49 -4.83 3.10
C PHE A 41 -16.22 -5.56 1.98
N SER A 42 -16.34 -6.88 2.10
CA SER A 42 -17.19 -7.70 1.26
C SER A 42 -18.23 -8.43 2.10
N GLU A 43 -19.42 -8.56 1.58
CA GLU A 43 -20.46 -9.37 2.19
C GLU A 43 -20.08 -10.86 2.11
N LEU A 44 -20.18 -11.56 3.24
CA LEU A 44 -20.13 -13.01 3.25
C LEU A 44 -21.52 -13.55 2.91
N VAL A 45 -21.66 -14.07 1.70
CA VAL A 45 -22.86 -14.81 1.32
C VAL A 45 -22.66 -16.26 1.76
N GLY A 46 -23.47 -16.70 2.74
CA GLY A 46 -23.49 -18.10 3.14
C GLY A 46 -23.90 -18.96 1.94
N GLY A 47 -23.11 -20.01 1.67
CA GLY A 47 -23.39 -20.93 0.55
C GLY A 47 -24.82 -21.41 0.57
N GLN A 48 -25.45 -21.51 -0.61
CA GLN A 48 -26.70 -22.22 -0.80
C GLN A 48 -26.61 -23.60 -0.15
N ALA A 49 -27.45 -23.87 0.84
CA ALA A 49 -27.65 -25.24 1.28
C ALA A 49 -27.99 -26.08 0.04
N PRO A 50 -27.30 -27.21 -0.23
CA PRO A 50 -27.69 -28.06 -1.32
C PRO A 50 -29.15 -28.41 -1.14
N ALA A 51 -29.97 -28.08 -2.14
CA ALA A 51 -31.33 -28.55 -2.18
C ALA A 51 -31.28 -30.08 -2.12
N SER A 52 -31.71 -30.64 -1.00
CA SER A 52 -31.84 -32.08 -0.86
C SER A 52 -32.77 -32.54 -1.98
N ALA A 53 -32.24 -33.32 -2.88
CA ALA A 53 -32.92 -33.92 -4.01
C ALA A 53 -33.82 -35.06 -3.52
N ASP A 54 -34.81 -34.72 -2.69
CA ASP A 54 -35.95 -35.62 -2.42
C ASP A 54 -37.14 -34.80 -1.90
N GLY A 55 -38.14 -34.66 -2.71
CA GLY A 55 -39.45 -34.10 -2.31
C GLY A 55 -39.84 -32.83 -3.07
N ALA A 56 -40.54 -33.03 -4.17
CA ALA A 56 -41.31 -32.01 -4.85
C ALA A 56 -42.21 -31.26 -3.87
N GLY A 57 -42.05 -29.93 -3.78
CA GLY A 57 -42.89 -29.07 -2.98
C GLY A 57 -42.47 -27.62 -3.11
N ASP A 58 -43.24 -26.96 -4.04
CA ASP A 58 -43.54 -25.53 -4.06
C ASP A 58 -42.42 -24.52 -3.67
N GLY A 59 -41.95 -23.86 -4.70
CA GLY A 59 -41.16 -22.61 -4.85
C GLY A 59 -41.00 -21.64 -3.67
N ALA A 60 -40.42 -22.09 -2.55
CA ALA A 60 -39.89 -21.16 -1.58
C ALA A 60 -38.48 -20.70 -2.05
N PRO A 61 -38.24 -19.38 -2.20
CA PRO A 61 -36.91 -18.90 -2.52
C PRO A 61 -35.94 -19.38 -1.42
N ALA A 62 -34.87 -20.05 -1.84
CA ALA A 62 -33.80 -20.46 -0.93
C ALA A 62 -33.36 -19.22 -0.13
N ALA A 63 -33.62 -19.23 1.18
CA ALA A 63 -33.25 -18.16 2.06
C ALA A 63 -31.71 -18.01 1.99
N GLN A 64 -31.25 -16.96 1.37
CA GLN A 64 -29.84 -16.58 1.41
C GLN A 64 -29.50 -16.30 2.88
N LEU A 65 -28.77 -17.19 3.48
CA LEU A 65 -28.23 -16.99 4.83
C LEU A 65 -27.11 -15.95 4.73
N PHE A 66 -27.41 -14.73 5.16
CA PHE A 66 -26.39 -13.71 5.34
C PHE A 66 -25.40 -14.20 6.40
N ALA A 67 -24.14 -14.34 6.03
CA ALA A 67 -23.10 -14.90 6.90
C ALA A 67 -22.22 -13.82 7.57
N GLY A 68 -22.55 -12.54 7.39
CA GLY A 68 -21.80 -11.43 7.99
C GLY A 68 -20.91 -10.69 6.98
N VAL A 69 -19.87 -10.06 7.48
CA VAL A 69 -18.92 -9.25 6.70
C VAL A 69 -17.53 -9.84 6.78
N SER A 70 -16.84 -9.95 5.64
CA SER A 70 -15.41 -10.21 5.59
C SER A 70 -14.67 -8.91 5.27
N SER A 71 -13.60 -8.63 6.01
CA SER A 71 -12.61 -7.65 5.56
C SER A 71 -11.79 -8.30 4.46
N ALA A 72 -12.14 -8.03 3.19
CA ALA A 72 -11.49 -8.68 2.08
C ALA A 72 -10.03 -8.21 1.98
N ALA A 73 -9.67 -7.19 1.34
CA ALA A 73 -8.29 -6.83 1.08
C ALA A 73 -7.95 -5.44 1.63
N VAL A 74 -6.73 -5.29 2.12
CA VAL A 74 -6.13 -3.97 2.32
C VAL A 74 -5.57 -3.54 0.97
N GLN A 75 -6.15 -2.51 0.38
CA GLN A 75 -5.64 -1.90 -0.85
C GLN A 75 -4.90 -0.62 -0.53
N ARG A 76 -3.82 -0.37 -1.29
CA ARG A 76 -3.11 0.91 -1.21
C ARG A 76 -3.58 1.85 -2.31
N ASN A 77 -3.88 3.09 -1.92
CA ASN A 77 -4.16 4.16 -2.86
C ASN A 77 -2.83 4.70 -3.38
N LEU A 78 -2.50 4.42 -4.65
CA LEU A 78 -1.25 4.84 -5.27
C LEU A 78 -1.28 6.29 -5.80
N ALA A 79 -2.38 7.03 -5.58
CA ALA A 79 -2.43 8.44 -5.95
C ALA A 79 -1.20 9.17 -5.41
N GLN A 80 -0.69 10.09 -6.21
CA GLN A 80 0.48 10.87 -5.85
C GLN A 80 0.19 11.76 -4.65
N GLY A 81 1.14 11.81 -3.71
CA GLY A 81 1.17 12.79 -2.64
C GLY A 81 1.80 14.12 -3.08
N ASP A 82 1.77 15.12 -2.23
CA ASP A 82 2.39 16.40 -2.52
C ASP A 82 3.92 16.28 -2.64
N ILE A 83 4.50 16.88 -3.67
CA ILE A 83 5.96 16.94 -3.85
C ILE A 83 6.49 18.15 -3.09
N LYS A 84 7.34 17.89 -2.07
CA LYS A 84 7.96 18.92 -1.26
C LYS A 84 9.43 19.06 -1.59
N GLN A 85 9.85 20.29 -1.94
CA GLN A 85 11.26 20.62 -2.14
C GLN A 85 12.01 20.57 -0.80
N THR A 86 13.10 19.80 -0.76
CA THR A 86 13.97 19.66 0.42
C THR A 86 15.29 20.37 0.24
N GLY A 87 15.74 20.58 -1.00
CA GLY A 87 17.04 21.15 -1.33
C GLY A 87 18.21 20.19 -1.15
N ASN A 88 17.98 18.96 -0.71
CA ASN A 88 19.02 17.94 -0.62
C ASN A 88 19.19 17.24 -1.98
N ALA A 89 20.38 17.31 -2.57
CA ALA A 89 20.67 16.75 -3.90
C ALA A 89 20.44 15.23 -4.00
N LEU A 90 20.44 14.51 -2.86
CA LEU A 90 20.21 13.08 -2.81
C LEU A 90 18.72 12.70 -2.63
N ASP A 91 17.87 13.67 -2.42
CA ASP A 91 16.41 13.41 -2.36
C ASP A 91 15.84 13.39 -3.77
N VAL A 92 15.03 12.37 -4.04
CA VAL A 92 14.42 12.12 -5.35
C VAL A 92 12.94 11.79 -5.18
N ALA A 93 12.11 12.52 -5.90
CA ALA A 93 10.69 12.24 -6.03
C ALA A 93 10.36 11.88 -7.49
N ILE A 94 9.29 11.12 -7.67
CA ILE A 94 8.70 10.83 -8.99
C ILE A 94 7.46 11.73 -9.15
N ASP A 95 7.45 12.56 -10.17
CA ASP A 95 6.30 13.37 -10.55
C ASP A 95 5.51 12.64 -11.65
N GLY A 96 4.40 12.05 -11.26
CA GLY A 96 3.57 11.18 -12.10
C GLY A 96 3.64 9.71 -11.70
N ASP A 97 3.27 8.82 -12.62
CA ASP A 97 3.22 7.37 -12.40
C ASP A 97 4.58 6.71 -12.63
N GLY A 98 4.93 5.76 -11.79
CA GLY A 98 6.14 4.96 -11.91
C GLY A 98 6.78 4.62 -10.58
N PHE A 99 7.75 3.74 -10.64
CA PHE A 99 8.55 3.29 -9.50
C PHE A 99 9.99 3.14 -9.95
N ILE A 100 10.92 3.35 -9.05
CA ILE A 100 12.33 2.99 -9.21
C ILE A 100 12.47 1.53 -8.78
N GLU A 101 13.18 0.74 -9.56
CA GLU A 101 13.42 -0.67 -9.25
C GLU A 101 14.69 -0.84 -8.43
N LEU A 102 14.56 -1.51 -7.28
CA LEU A 102 15.66 -1.86 -6.38
C LEU A 102 15.88 -3.37 -6.38
N VAL A 103 17.11 -3.79 -6.13
CA VAL A 103 17.45 -5.20 -5.99
C VAL A 103 17.38 -5.60 -4.52
N GLY A 104 16.44 -6.46 -4.20
CA GLY A 104 16.31 -7.05 -2.87
C GLY A 104 17.41 -8.06 -2.54
N PRO A 105 17.52 -8.49 -1.26
CA PRO A 105 18.57 -9.42 -0.79
C PRO A 105 18.62 -10.74 -1.55
N ASP A 106 17.48 -11.22 -2.03
CA ASP A 106 17.34 -12.50 -2.75
C ASP A 106 17.32 -12.31 -4.28
N GLY A 107 17.74 -11.13 -4.78
CA GLY A 107 17.63 -10.79 -6.21
C GLY A 107 16.20 -10.47 -6.66
N GLN A 108 15.26 -10.30 -5.73
CA GLN A 108 13.89 -9.92 -6.03
C GLN A 108 13.82 -8.46 -6.46
N SER A 109 12.95 -8.17 -7.43
CA SER A 109 12.64 -6.79 -7.80
C SER A 109 11.73 -6.15 -6.76
N LEU A 110 12.21 -5.07 -6.15
CA LEU A 110 11.45 -4.25 -5.23
C LEU A 110 11.20 -2.88 -5.86
N LEU A 111 10.00 -2.39 -5.73
CA LEU A 111 9.57 -1.12 -6.31
C LEU A 111 9.54 -0.04 -5.24
N TRP A 112 10.09 1.12 -5.57
CA TRP A 112 10.23 2.24 -4.67
C TRP A 112 9.74 3.54 -5.30
N ARG A 113 8.98 4.34 -4.55
CA ARG A 113 8.40 5.61 -5.05
C ARG A 113 9.35 6.81 -4.95
N GLY A 114 10.60 6.58 -4.63
CA GLY A 114 11.56 7.64 -4.37
C GLY A 114 11.75 7.89 -2.87
N GLY A 115 12.66 8.79 -2.56
CA GLY A 115 13.10 9.10 -1.21
C GLY A 115 14.54 9.58 -1.22
N THR A 116 15.28 9.36 -0.13
CA THR A 116 16.69 9.77 -0.05
C THR A 116 17.59 8.66 -0.61
N LEU A 117 18.35 8.99 -1.63
CA LEU A 117 19.41 8.15 -2.17
C LEU A 117 20.62 8.18 -1.24
N ALA A 118 21.41 7.11 -1.24
CA ALA A 118 22.67 7.03 -0.54
C ALA A 118 23.73 6.35 -1.41
N VAL A 119 24.98 6.61 -1.14
CA VAL A 119 26.09 5.91 -1.80
C VAL A 119 26.69 4.95 -0.78
N ASN A 120 26.73 3.66 -1.12
CA ASN A 120 27.30 2.64 -0.24
C ASN A 120 28.86 2.67 -0.26
N ARG A 121 29.50 1.80 0.54
CA ARG A 121 30.97 1.72 0.63
C ARG A 121 31.64 1.27 -0.67
N GLU A 122 30.90 0.62 -1.52
CA GLU A 122 31.34 0.11 -2.84
C GLU A 122 31.18 1.16 -3.94
N GLY A 123 30.63 2.33 -3.60
CA GLY A 123 30.33 3.40 -4.55
C GLY A 123 29.02 3.24 -5.30
N LEU A 124 28.19 2.21 -5.00
CA LEU A 124 26.92 2.02 -5.66
C LEU A 124 25.85 2.97 -5.10
N LEU A 125 25.04 3.52 -5.98
CA LEU A 125 23.87 4.29 -5.61
C LEU A 125 22.78 3.36 -5.07
N THR A 126 22.30 3.66 -3.87
CA THR A 126 21.31 2.86 -3.15
C THR A 126 20.08 3.70 -2.80
N GLY A 127 18.94 3.05 -2.70
CA GLY A 127 17.67 3.66 -2.26
C GLY A 127 17.28 3.24 -0.84
N ALA A 128 15.98 2.97 -0.65
CA ALA A 128 15.43 2.55 0.63
C ALA A 128 16.18 1.32 1.21
N ALA A 129 16.34 1.31 2.53
CA ALA A 129 17.00 0.22 3.27
C ALA A 129 18.43 -0.10 2.79
N GLY A 130 19.10 0.80 2.04
CA GLY A 130 20.45 0.57 1.49
C GLY A 130 20.47 -0.43 0.32
N LEU A 131 19.32 -0.72 -0.28
CA LEU A 131 19.22 -1.59 -1.44
C LEU A 131 19.75 -0.89 -2.70
N ALA A 132 20.53 -1.60 -3.51
CA ALA A 132 21.07 -1.05 -4.74
C ALA A 132 19.96 -0.85 -5.80
N LEU A 133 20.10 0.20 -6.61
CA LEU A 133 19.29 0.37 -7.80
C LEU A 133 19.59 -0.77 -8.79
N LYS A 134 18.58 -1.25 -9.48
CA LYS A 134 18.73 -2.32 -10.49
C LYS A 134 19.69 -1.94 -11.59
N ASP A 135 19.72 -0.67 -11.95
CA ASP A 135 20.61 -0.14 -13.00
C ASP A 135 22.11 -0.11 -12.60
N GLY A 136 22.44 -0.44 -11.33
CA GLY A 136 23.81 -0.63 -10.88
C GLY A 136 24.69 0.60 -11.02
N ILE A 137 24.17 1.80 -10.78
CA ILE A 137 24.87 3.06 -10.98
C ILE A 137 25.99 3.18 -9.95
N THR A 138 27.22 3.32 -10.45
CA THR A 138 28.42 3.50 -9.61
C THR A 138 28.86 4.95 -9.62
N VAL A 139 28.94 5.53 -8.43
CA VAL A 139 29.43 6.91 -8.25
C VAL A 139 30.96 6.85 -8.15
N PRO A 140 31.69 7.57 -9.03
CA PRO A 140 33.15 7.58 -9.02
C PRO A 140 33.69 8.15 -7.70
N THR A 141 34.81 7.61 -7.24
CA THR A 141 35.56 8.16 -6.08
C THR A 141 36.05 9.57 -6.38
N GLY A 142 35.67 10.53 -5.52
CA GLY A 142 35.98 11.94 -5.75
C GLY A 142 34.90 12.76 -6.41
N ALA A 143 33.71 12.20 -6.61
CA ALA A 143 32.53 12.95 -7.00
C ALA A 143 32.18 14.00 -5.92
N THR A 144 32.07 15.25 -6.31
CA THR A 144 31.74 16.38 -5.44
C THR A 144 30.25 16.74 -5.49
N ALA A 145 29.58 16.45 -6.60
CA ALA A 145 28.16 16.69 -6.79
C ALA A 145 27.55 15.61 -7.68
N LEU A 146 26.28 15.25 -7.36
CA LEU A 146 25.43 14.39 -8.18
C LEU A 146 24.28 15.23 -8.72
N ALA A 147 24.05 15.17 -10.02
CA ALA A 147 22.92 15.78 -10.66
C ALA A 147 22.05 14.69 -11.31
N LEU A 148 20.75 14.78 -11.07
CA LEU A 148 19.74 13.91 -11.65
C LEU A 148 18.84 14.73 -12.57
N ALA A 149 18.83 14.37 -13.84
CA ALA A 149 17.96 15.00 -14.81
C ALA A 149 16.55 14.40 -14.76
N ARG A 150 15.57 15.08 -15.31
CA ARG A 150 14.16 14.66 -15.30
C ARG A 150 13.91 13.37 -16.08
N ASP A 151 14.74 13.09 -17.07
CA ASP A 151 14.70 11.88 -17.88
C ASP A 151 15.30 10.65 -17.18
N GLY A 152 15.93 10.82 -16.02
CA GLY A 152 16.58 9.74 -15.27
C GLY A 152 18.10 9.71 -15.44
N THR A 153 18.69 10.56 -16.27
CA THR A 153 20.14 10.62 -16.45
C THR A 153 20.83 11.09 -15.16
N VAL A 154 21.74 10.29 -14.64
CA VAL A 154 22.56 10.61 -13.47
C VAL A 154 23.94 11.04 -13.90
N SER A 155 24.34 12.23 -13.48
CA SER A 155 25.65 12.81 -13.78
C SER A 155 26.41 13.09 -12.48
N ALA A 156 27.71 12.89 -12.50
CA ALA A 156 28.61 13.23 -11.39
C ALA A 156 29.62 14.29 -11.84
N THR A 157 29.89 15.23 -10.96
CA THR A 157 31.00 16.19 -11.14
C THR A 157 32.16 15.72 -10.28
N LEU A 158 33.32 15.49 -10.92
CA LEU A 158 34.54 15.08 -10.25
C LEU A 158 35.33 16.29 -9.72
N SER A 159 36.10 16.09 -8.66
CA SER A 159 36.99 17.13 -8.13
C SER A 159 38.03 17.50 -9.16
N GLY A 160 37.96 18.77 -9.66
CA GLY A 160 38.86 19.29 -10.70
C GLY A 160 38.27 19.32 -12.11
N GLU A 161 37.11 18.75 -12.32
CA GLU A 161 36.37 18.85 -13.59
C GLU A 161 35.23 19.85 -13.46
N THR A 162 35.06 20.67 -14.49
CA THR A 162 33.95 21.67 -14.57
C THR A 162 32.71 21.14 -15.30
N GLN A 163 32.85 20.02 -16.01
CA GLN A 163 31.74 19.41 -16.74
C GLN A 163 31.25 18.14 -16.02
N PRO A 164 29.92 17.99 -15.82
CA PRO A 164 29.38 16.75 -15.28
C PRO A 164 29.56 15.61 -16.29
N SER A 165 29.99 14.45 -15.81
CA SER A 165 30.07 13.21 -16.58
C SER A 165 28.86 12.35 -16.28
N GLU A 166 28.22 11.82 -17.30
CA GLU A 166 27.13 10.85 -17.15
C GLU A 166 27.69 9.54 -16.58
N ILE A 167 27.08 9.05 -15.49
CA ILE A 167 27.49 7.82 -14.79
C ILE A 167 26.45 6.71 -14.87
N GLY A 168 25.23 7.02 -15.32
CA GLY A 168 24.18 6.04 -15.50
C GLY A 168 22.81 6.68 -15.70
N HIS A 169 21.81 5.83 -15.77
CA HIS A 169 20.43 6.23 -15.99
C HIS A 169 19.50 5.46 -15.03
N ILE A 170 18.56 6.15 -14.38
CA ILE A 170 17.54 5.53 -13.54
C ILE A 170 16.29 5.31 -14.39
N ALA A 171 15.99 4.04 -14.67
CA ALA A 171 14.78 3.67 -15.38
C ALA A 171 13.58 3.65 -14.42
N LEU A 172 12.42 4.12 -14.91
CA LEU A 172 11.14 3.94 -14.22
C LEU A 172 10.46 2.67 -14.71
N VAL A 173 9.78 2.01 -13.79
CA VAL A 173 8.97 0.82 -14.10
C VAL A 173 7.54 1.04 -13.64
N ARG A 174 6.59 0.46 -14.36
CA ARG A 174 5.18 0.49 -14.00
C ARG A 174 4.65 -0.94 -13.89
N PRO A 175 3.87 -1.25 -12.84
CA PRO A 175 3.19 -2.54 -12.77
C PRO A 175 2.08 -2.57 -13.85
N ARG A 176 1.90 -3.71 -14.53
CA ARG A 176 0.77 -3.91 -15.46
C ARG A 176 -0.55 -3.83 -14.74
N GLU A 177 -0.60 -4.39 -13.53
CA GLU A 177 -1.78 -4.38 -12.67
C GLU A 177 -1.41 -3.82 -11.29
N VAL A 178 -2.11 -2.78 -10.87
CA VAL A 178 -1.93 -2.16 -9.56
C VAL A 178 -2.28 -3.13 -8.42
N SER A 179 -3.22 -4.05 -8.68
CA SER A 179 -3.65 -5.08 -7.73
C SER A 179 -2.59 -6.12 -7.40
N SER A 180 -1.57 -6.28 -8.25
CA SER A 180 -0.45 -7.23 -8.05
C SER A 180 0.62 -6.71 -7.09
N LEU A 181 0.54 -5.45 -6.66
CA LEU A 181 1.49 -4.84 -5.76
C LEU A 181 1.31 -5.35 -4.33
N ILE A 182 2.31 -6.03 -3.82
CA ILE A 182 2.37 -6.52 -2.44
C ILE A 182 3.23 -5.53 -1.64
N PRO A 183 2.67 -4.83 -0.65
CA PRO A 183 3.44 -3.92 0.18
C PRO A 183 4.45 -4.69 1.05
N VAL A 184 5.68 -4.18 1.13
CA VAL A 184 6.77 -4.67 1.96
C VAL A 184 7.17 -3.57 2.94
N GLU A 185 7.94 -3.91 3.97
CA GLU A 185 8.47 -2.93 4.92
C GLU A 185 9.29 -1.83 4.24
N GLY A 186 9.32 -0.63 4.82
CA GLY A 186 10.11 0.49 4.31
C GLY A 186 9.48 1.24 3.13
N GLY A 187 8.17 1.09 2.88
CA GLY A 187 7.49 1.77 1.77
C GLY A 187 7.80 1.18 0.40
N LEU A 188 8.30 -0.04 0.38
CA LEU A 188 8.60 -0.81 -0.81
C LEU A 188 7.38 -1.63 -1.25
N PHE A 189 7.36 -2.00 -2.53
CA PHE A 189 6.37 -2.91 -3.09
C PHE A 189 7.07 -4.05 -3.81
N ARG A 190 6.54 -5.25 -3.68
CA ARG A 190 6.95 -6.42 -4.43
C ARG A 190 5.90 -6.75 -5.48
N VAL A 191 6.35 -7.22 -6.63
CA VAL A 191 5.49 -7.76 -7.68
C VAL A 191 5.97 -9.16 -7.98
N ASP A 192 5.03 -10.10 -8.03
CA ASP A 192 5.33 -11.47 -8.38
C ASP A 192 5.23 -11.66 -9.90
N GLY A 193 6.30 -12.13 -10.51
CA GLY A 193 6.41 -12.46 -11.93
C GLY A 193 7.26 -11.47 -12.74
N PRO A 194 8.11 -12.00 -13.66
CA PRO A 194 9.03 -11.20 -14.47
C PRO A 194 8.32 -10.30 -15.49
N ASP A 195 7.15 -10.71 -15.96
CA ASP A 195 6.38 -9.98 -16.99
C ASP A 195 5.38 -8.97 -16.38
N ALA A 196 5.36 -8.84 -15.07
CA ALA A 196 4.43 -7.97 -14.37
C ALA A 196 4.83 -6.47 -14.41
N LEU A 197 6.05 -6.18 -14.85
CA LEU A 197 6.60 -4.83 -14.94
C LEU A 197 6.77 -4.39 -16.40
N LEU A 198 6.42 -3.14 -16.66
CA LEU A 198 6.69 -2.44 -17.90
C LEU A 198 7.80 -1.44 -17.62
N SER A 199 8.93 -1.58 -18.28
CA SER A 199 9.96 -0.54 -18.28
C SER A 199 9.49 0.63 -19.13
N ALA A 200 9.65 1.85 -18.61
CA ALA A 200 9.36 3.08 -19.31
C ALA A 200 10.48 4.07 -19.02
N GLN A 201 10.87 4.85 -20.04
CA GLN A 201 11.78 5.96 -19.76
C GLN A 201 11.03 7.06 -19.02
N ALA A 202 11.70 7.73 -18.08
CA ALA A 202 11.10 8.84 -17.35
C ALA A 202 10.67 9.94 -18.36
N GLY A 203 9.40 10.36 -18.27
CA GLY A 203 8.83 11.36 -19.19
C GLY A 203 8.25 10.82 -20.49
N GLU A 204 8.37 9.53 -20.80
CA GLU A 204 7.77 8.90 -21.97
C GLU A 204 6.62 7.95 -21.61
N GLU A 205 5.70 7.71 -22.55
CA GLU A 205 4.60 6.73 -22.49
C GLU A 205 3.75 6.74 -21.19
N GLY A 206 3.55 7.95 -20.61
CA GLY A 206 2.76 8.10 -19.39
C GLY A 206 3.51 7.70 -18.12
N ALA A 207 4.82 7.50 -18.19
CA ALA A 207 5.67 7.46 -17.01
C ALA A 207 5.92 8.87 -16.47
N GLY A 208 6.02 9.00 -15.15
CA GLY A 208 6.39 10.25 -14.50
C GLY A 208 7.81 10.69 -14.82
N THR A 209 8.18 11.86 -14.33
CA THR A 209 9.55 12.41 -14.41
C THR A 209 10.22 12.38 -13.04
N LEU A 210 11.54 12.32 -13.02
CA LEU A 210 12.30 12.40 -11.78
C LEU A 210 12.54 13.87 -11.38
N VAL A 211 12.37 14.17 -10.10
CA VAL A 211 12.59 15.50 -9.53
C VAL A 211 13.63 15.38 -8.43
N GLN A 212 14.80 15.96 -8.67
CA GLN A 212 15.87 16.02 -7.68
C GLN A 212 15.61 17.10 -6.64
N GLY A 213 16.08 16.91 -5.42
CA GLY A 213 15.94 17.87 -4.33
C GLY A 213 14.53 17.94 -3.75
N ALA A 214 13.71 16.92 -3.97
CA ALA A 214 12.34 16.84 -3.50
C ALA A 214 12.00 15.45 -2.98
N LEU A 215 11.00 15.39 -2.11
CA LEU A 215 10.42 14.15 -1.59
C LEU A 215 8.91 14.17 -1.82
N GLU A 216 8.37 13.02 -2.22
CA GLU A 216 6.93 12.81 -2.23
C GLU A 216 6.44 12.63 -0.79
N GLN A 217 5.49 13.45 -0.35
CA GLN A 217 4.85 13.30 0.95
C GLN A 217 3.84 12.16 0.94
N SER A 218 3.49 11.66 2.12
CA SER A 218 2.36 10.74 2.26
C SER A 218 1.09 11.33 1.68
N ASN A 219 0.29 10.54 0.95
CA ASN A 219 -1.02 10.95 0.46
C ASN A 219 -2.14 10.79 1.51
N VAL A 220 -1.78 10.65 2.79
CA VAL A 220 -2.69 10.56 3.93
C VAL A 220 -3.10 11.96 4.38
N GLN A 221 -4.39 12.20 4.49
CA GLN A 221 -4.94 13.43 5.06
C GLN A 221 -5.42 13.19 6.50
N LEU A 222 -4.83 13.89 7.46
CA LEU A 222 -5.12 13.71 8.89
C LEU A 222 -6.60 13.88 9.23
N THR A 223 -7.25 14.88 8.62
CA THR A 223 -8.67 15.17 8.84
C THR A 223 -9.56 14.00 8.44
N ASP A 224 -9.28 13.39 7.29
CA ASP A 224 -10.04 12.27 6.77
C ASP A 224 -9.86 11.02 7.63
N GLU A 225 -8.62 10.75 8.06
CA GLU A 225 -8.32 9.64 8.94
C GLU A 225 -8.94 9.81 10.34
N MET A 226 -8.97 11.03 10.88
CA MET A 226 -9.64 11.31 12.15
C MET A 226 -11.16 11.09 12.06
N VAL A 227 -11.78 11.51 10.96
CA VAL A 227 -13.21 11.24 10.72
C VAL A 227 -13.45 9.73 10.57
N ALA A 228 -12.63 9.05 9.79
CA ALA A 228 -12.70 7.60 9.63
C ALA A 228 -12.56 6.89 11.00
N LEU A 229 -11.60 7.29 11.82
CA LEU A 229 -11.39 6.76 13.17
C LEU A 229 -12.66 6.90 14.03
N MET A 230 -13.28 8.09 14.05
CA MET A 230 -14.51 8.33 14.81
C MET A 230 -15.68 7.47 14.32
N VAL A 231 -15.82 7.33 13.00
CA VAL A 231 -16.85 6.49 12.40
C VAL A 231 -16.63 5.02 12.78
N MET A 232 -15.39 4.51 12.68
CA MET A 232 -15.06 3.14 13.02
C MET A 232 -15.25 2.84 14.52
N GLN A 233 -14.89 3.78 15.41
CA GLN A 233 -15.14 3.64 16.86
C GLN A 233 -16.63 3.55 17.17
N ARG A 234 -17.47 4.37 16.53
CA ARG A 234 -18.94 4.30 16.71
C ARG A 234 -19.51 2.99 16.19
N ALA A 235 -19.04 2.54 15.02
CA ALA A 235 -19.48 1.28 14.43
C ALA A 235 -19.07 0.08 15.31
N TYR A 236 -17.84 0.09 15.88
CA TYR A 236 -17.39 -0.92 16.83
C TYR A 236 -18.28 -0.96 18.09
N ALA A 237 -18.57 0.21 18.67
CA ALA A 237 -19.44 0.30 19.84
C ALA A 237 -20.86 -0.20 19.55
N ALA A 238 -21.42 0.12 18.38
CA ALA A 238 -22.74 -0.38 17.95
C ALA A 238 -22.75 -1.91 17.79
N ASN A 239 -21.72 -2.49 17.17
CA ASN A 239 -21.59 -3.94 17.04
C ASN A 239 -21.43 -4.63 18.40
N ALA A 240 -20.68 -4.04 19.33
CA ALA A 240 -20.55 -4.57 20.70
C ALA A 240 -21.90 -4.57 21.44
N GLN A 241 -22.72 -3.52 21.27
CA GLN A 241 -24.07 -3.46 21.84
C GLN A 241 -24.99 -4.52 21.23
N LEU A 242 -24.89 -4.79 19.92
CA LEU A 242 -25.65 -5.86 19.27
C LEU A 242 -25.30 -7.25 19.85
N VAL A 243 -24.03 -7.50 20.08
CA VAL A 243 -23.57 -8.76 20.73
C VAL A 243 -24.15 -8.88 22.13
N GLN A 244 -24.06 -7.81 22.95
CA GLN A 244 -24.64 -7.79 24.31
C GLN A 244 -26.16 -7.99 24.33
N ALA A 245 -26.88 -7.35 23.39
CA ALA A 245 -28.33 -7.55 23.27
C ALA A 245 -28.66 -9.00 22.88
N GLY A 246 -27.85 -9.62 22.01
CA GLY A 246 -27.95 -11.03 21.68
C GLY A 246 -27.78 -11.94 22.90
N ASP A 247 -26.77 -11.66 23.75
CA ASP A 247 -26.56 -12.40 25.01
C ASP A 247 -27.77 -12.30 25.94
N GLN A 248 -28.33 -11.12 26.11
CA GLN A 248 -29.52 -10.89 26.94
C GLN A 248 -30.73 -11.67 26.42
N LEU A 249 -30.96 -11.67 25.11
CA LEU A 249 -32.04 -12.46 24.50
C LEU A 249 -31.88 -13.97 24.73
N MET A 250 -30.64 -14.46 24.63
CA MET A 250 -30.32 -15.87 24.90
C MET A 250 -30.52 -16.23 26.38
N ALA A 251 -30.15 -15.32 27.29
CA ALA A 251 -30.40 -15.51 28.72
C ALA A 251 -31.92 -15.59 29.04
N ILE A 252 -32.71 -14.71 28.44
CA ILE A 252 -34.20 -14.73 28.57
C ILE A 252 -34.77 -16.02 27.99
N ALA A 253 -34.34 -16.43 26.80
CA ALA A 253 -34.82 -17.66 26.15
C ALA A 253 -34.49 -18.92 26.97
N ASN A 254 -33.32 -18.96 27.59
CA ASN A 254 -32.93 -20.06 28.51
C ASN A 254 -33.71 -20.03 29.84
N GLY A 255 -34.04 -18.82 30.31
CA GLY A 255 -34.89 -18.66 31.53
C GLY A 255 -36.33 -19.11 31.34
N LEU A 256 -36.88 -18.97 30.10
CA LEU A 256 -38.24 -19.42 29.77
C LEU A 256 -38.37 -20.93 29.56
N LYS A 257 -37.25 -21.67 29.49
CA LYS A 257 -37.20 -23.10 29.24
C LYS A 257 -37.14 -23.92 30.55
N ARG A 258 -37.10 -23.25 31.69
CA ARG A 258 -37.19 -23.80 33.02
C ARG A 258 -38.60 -23.58 33.58
#